data_7a084f56696e84eed6f447170c9c62fe
#
_entry.id   7a084f56696e84eed6f447170c9c62fe
#
_cell.length_a   1.000
_cell.length_b   1.000
_cell.length_c   1.000
_cell.angle_alpha   90.00
_cell.angle_beta   90.00
_cell.angle_gamma   90.00
#
_symmetry.space_group_name_H-M   'P 1'
#
loop_
_entity.id
_entity.type
_entity.pdbx_description
1 polymer ?
#
loop_
_entity_poly.entity_id
_entity_poly.type
_entity_poly.pdbx_seq_one_letter_code
_entity_poly.pdbx_strand_id
1 'polypeptide(L)'
;MTALQGQAVRDKTIGAKLHELMALATGIAGWTAYDDGDHATAALHYRSAIKLADTGRAAEVGAYFATLLASQHCTTGHPAAALDLLESRAAAARHAAPSTQTAAALHLVAARAHAALNDTTTCLRELGDACSALETSTQPMARSLASWLTTSSLEIETGRILLALDRPRQACRHIDTSDISDVGRHLGARQECIYRTYAAQAHLRVGNLDVAIEHAHRAQDCLDAVVSFRAAASMERLRRNISSFAGTPQSREFLRRRA
;
A
#
# COMPACT_ATOMS: atom_id res chain seq x y z
N MET A 1 -6.69 -38.11 -32.85
CA MET A 1 -5.80 -37.44 -31.87
C MET A 1 -6.20 -36.01 -31.52
N THR A 2 -6.89 -35.28 -32.34
CA THR A 2 -7.15 -33.85 -32.18
C THR A 2 -8.23 -33.48 -31.16
N ALA A 3 -9.32 -34.24 -30.99
CA ALA A 3 -10.42 -33.88 -30.09
C ALA A 3 -10.07 -34.08 -28.60
N LEU A 4 -9.42 -35.20 -28.24
CA LEU A 4 -8.99 -35.45 -26.85
C LEU A 4 -7.88 -34.50 -26.38
N GLN A 5 -6.96 -34.14 -27.28
CA GLN A 5 -5.95 -33.11 -26.96
C GLN A 5 -6.58 -31.75 -26.78
N GLY A 6 -7.57 -31.38 -27.60
CA GLY A 6 -8.30 -30.13 -27.45
C GLY A 6 -9.11 -30.05 -26.15
N GLN A 7 -9.70 -31.18 -25.71
CA GLN A 7 -10.42 -31.22 -24.43
C GLN A 7 -9.47 -31.15 -23.23
N ALA A 8 -8.36 -31.90 -23.24
CA ALA A 8 -7.34 -31.87 -22.19
C ALA A 8 -6.66 -30.46 -22.05
N VAL A 9 -6.44 -29.75 -23.16
CA VAL A 9 -5.94 -28.37 -23.15
C VAL A 9 -6.99 -27.43 -22.55
N ARG A 10 -8.26 -27.58 -22.97
CA ARG A 10 -9.38 -26.77 -22.45
C ARG A 10 -9.56 -27.00 -20.95
N ASP A 11 -9.53 -28.23 -20.47
CA ASP A 11 -9.66 -28.57 -19.06
C ASP A 11 -8.52 -27.96 -18.22
N LYS A 12 -7.29 -27.98 -18.73
CA LYS A 12 -6.14 -27.32 -18.08
C LYS A 12 -6.31 -25.79 -18.04
N THR A 13 -6.82 -25.18 -19.09
CA THR A 13 -7.05 -23.74 -19.15
C THR A 13 -8.16 -23.32 -18.18
N ILE A 14 -9.25 -24.08 -18.10
CA ILE A 14 -10.33 -23.87 -17.15
C ILE A 14 -9.81 -24.02 -15.72
N GLY A 15 -9.02 -25.05 -15.45
CA GLY A 15 -8.40 -25.27 -14.14
C GLY A 15 -7.48 -24.13 -13.72
N ALA A 16 -6.64 -23.62 -14.63
CA ALA A 16 -5.77 -22.45 -14.35
C ALA A 16 -6.60 -21.19 -14.04
N LYS A 17 -7.66 -20.93 -14.84
CA LYS A 17 -8.53 -19.78 -14.59
C LYS A 17 -9.31 -19.88 -13.28
N LEU A 18 -9.74 -21.09 -12.91
CA LEU A 18 -10.39 -21.33 -11.63
C LEU A 18 -9.44 -21.00 -10.46
N HIS A 19 -8.18 -21.46 -10.51
CA HIS A 19 -7.19 -21.14 -9.49
C HIS A 19 -6.91 -19.64 -9.41
N GLU A 20 -6.83 -18.94 -10.53
CA GLU A 20 -6.69 -17.48 -10.56
C GLU A 20 -7.86 -16.78 -9.85
N LEU A 21 -9.11 -17.18 -10.15
CA LEU A 21 -10.29 -16.60 -9.50
C LEU A 21 -10.34 -16.92 -8.00
N MET A 22 -9.97 -18.13 -7.61
CA MET A 22 -9.86 -18.51 -6.19
C MET A 22 -8.77 -17.69 -5.49
N ALA A 23 -7.63 -17.44 -6.15
CA ALA A 23 -6.56 -16.59 -5.62
C ALA A 23 -7.06 -15.17 -5.38
N LEU A 24 -7.78 -14.59 -6.35
CA LEU A 24 -8.37 -13.25 -6.23
C LEU A 24 -9.37 -13.19 -5.06
N ALA A 25 -10.31 -14.12 -4.99
CA ALA A 25 -11.31 -14.15 -3.92
C ALA A 25 -10.66 -14.31 -2.54
N THR A 26 -9.69 -15.22 -2.41
CA THR A 26 -8.95 -15.45 -1.17
C THR A 26 -8.12 -14.23 -0.77
N GLY A 27 -7.47 -13.59 -1.73
CA GLY A 27 -6.69 -12.39 -1.48
C GLY A 27 -7.53 -11.18 -1.08
N ILE A 28 -8.75 -11.04 -1.63
CA ILE A 28 -9.72 -10.02 -1.20
C ILE A 28 -10.14 -10.28 0.27
N ALA A 29 -10.41 -11.53 0.65
CA ALA A 29 -10.69 -11.86 2.06
C ALA A 29 -9.49 -11.50 2.96
N GLY A 30 -8.25 -11.71 2.48
CA GLY A 30 -7.03 -11.26 3.18
C GLY A 30 -6.98 -9.73 3.36
N TRP A 31 -7.37 -9.00 2.32
CA TRP A 31 -7.44 -7.54 2.40
C TRP A 31 -8.48 -7.06 3.43
N THR A 32 -9.66 -7.68 3.45
CA THR A 32 -10.71 -7.36 4.43
C THR A 32 -10.20 -7.61 5.85
N ALA A 33 -9.62 -8.79 6.12
CA ALA A 33 -9.04 -9.10 7.43
C ALA A 33 -7.92 -8.13 7.82
N TYR A 34 -7.09 -7.70 6.87
CA TYR A 34 -6.04 -6.70 7.11
C TYR A 34 -6.62 -5.33 7.46
N ASP A 35 -7.72 -4.94 6.80
CA ASP A 35 -8.40 -3.66 7.09
C ASP A 35 -9.07 -3.67 8.47
N ASP A 36 -9.55 -4.83 8.92
CA ASP A 36 -10.10 -5.05 10.26
C ASP A 36 -9.03 -5.21 11.35
N GLY A 37 -7.74 -5.23 10.98
CA GLY A 37 -6.63 -5.38 11.92
C GLY A 37 -6.32 -6.82 12.30
N ASP A 38 -7.03 -7.82 11.77
CA ASP A 38 -6.70 -9.24 11.94
C ASP A 38 -5.56 -9.66 11.04
N HIS A 39 -4.35 -9.31 11.49
CA HIS A 39 -3.13 -9.59 10.75
C HIS A 39 -2.84 -11.10 10.59
N ALA A 40 -3.28 -11.93 11.52
CA ALA A 40 -3.05 -13.37 11.46
C ALA A 40 -3.87 -13.99 10.33
N THR A 41 -5.17 -13.73 10.30
CA THR A 41 -6.09 -14.19 9.24
C THR A 41 -5.71 -13.60 7.88
N ALA A 42 -5.35 -12.31 7.82
CA ALA A 42 -4.90 -11.67 6.59
C ALA A 42 -3.67 -12.38 6.00
N ALA A 43 -2.66 -12.68 6.81
CA ALA A 43 -1.45 -13.38 6.35
C ALA A 43 -1.75 -14.79 5.84
N LEU A 44 -2.66 -15.53 6.48
CA LEU A 44 -3.09 -16.85 6.01
C LEU A 44 -3.75 -16.77 4.63
N HIS A 45 -4.67 -15.82 4.44
CA HIS A 45 -5.34 -15.61 3.17
C HIS A 45 -4.37 -15.17 2.06
N TYR A 46 -3.46 -14.24 2.33
CA TYR A 46 -2.47 -13.81 1.34
C TYR A 46 -1.55 -14.96 0.91
N ARG A 47 -1.03 -15.77 1.86
CA ARG A 47 -0.22 -16.95 1.53
C ARG A 47 -1.00 -17.97 0.69
N SER A 48 -2.27 -18.20 1.03
CA SER A 48 -3.15 -19.09 0.25
C SER A 48 -3.41 -18.54 -1.15
N ALA A 49 -3.64 -17.24 -1.29
CA ALA A 49 -3.84 -16.58 -2.57
C ALA A 49 -2.59 -16.69 -3.46
N ILE A 50 -1.40 -16.48 -2.90
CA ILE A 50 -0.13 -16.65 -3.61
C ILE A 50 0.03 -18.09 -4.11
N LYS A 51 -0.21 -19.07 -3.25
CA LYS A 51 -0.12 -20.50 -3.62
C LYS A 51 -1.10 -20.89 -4.73
N LEU A 52 -2.35 -20.40 -4.65
CA LEU A 52 -3.36 -20.61 -5.70
C LEU A 52 -2.94 -19.95 -7.01
N ALA A 53 -2.41 -18.72 -6.97
CA ALA A 53 -1.91 -18.03 -8.14
C ALA A 53 -0.75 -18.78 -8.80
N ASP A 54 0.19 -19.31 -8.03
CA ASP A 54 1.31 -20.12 -8.53
C ASP A 54 0.80 -21.41 -9.20
N THR A 55 -0.19 -22.08 -8.59
CA THR A 55 -0.84 -23.29 -9.17
C THR A 55 -1.54 -22.96 -10.49
N GLY A 56 -2.23 -21.83 -10.56
CA GLY A 56 -2.91 -21.33 -11.75
C GLY A 56 -1.99 -20.66 -12.77
N ARG A 57 -0.69 -20.53 -12.48
CA ARG A 57 0.29 -19.78 -13.29
C ARG A 57 -0.10 -18.32 -13.52
N ALA A 58 -0.81 -17.73 -12.56
CA ALA A 58 -1.27 -16.34 -12.56
C ALA A 58 -0.22 -15.43 -11.88
N ALA A 59 0.93 -15.25 -12.54
CA ALA A 59 2.10 -14.55 -11.98
C ALA A 59 1.78 -13.15 -11.46
N GLU A 60 0.97 -12.38 -12.19
CA GLU A 60 0.52 -11.04 -11.79
C GLU A 60 -0.24 -11.07 -10.46
N VAL A 61 -1.18 -12.00 -10.31
CA VAL A 61 -1.98 -12.17 -9.09
C VAL A 61 -1.10 -12.56 -7.92
N GLY A 62 -0.16 -13.48 -8.13
CA GLY A 62 0.81 -13.92 -7.13
C GLY A 62 1.73 -12.78 -6.67
N ALA A 63 2.25 -11.99 -7.60
CA ALA A 63 3.08 -10.81 -7.32
C ALA A 63 2.30 -9.75 -6.53
N TYR A 64 1.07 -9.45 -6.93
CA TYR A 64 0.22 -8.48 -6.25
C TYR A 64 -0.06 -8.87 -4.79
N PHE A 65 -0.48 -10.11 -4.51
CA PHE A 65 -0.74 -10.52 -3.13
C PHE A 65 0.54 -10.68 -2.29
N ALA A 66 1.67 -10.99 -2.92
CA ALA A 66 2.97 -10.92 -2.24
C ALA A 66 3.32 -9.48 -1.83
N THR A 67 3.00 -8.47 -2.65
CA THR A 67 3.16 -7.06 -2.30
C THR A 67 2.33 -6.69 -1.07
N LEU A 68 1.07 -7.15 -0.99
CA LEU A 68 0.20 -6.89 0.15
C LEU A 68 0.70 -7.58 1.42
N LEU A 69 1.13 -8.84 1.34
CA LEU A 69 1.72 -9.56 2.48
C LEU A 69 3.03 -8.93 2.95
N ALA A 70 3.91 -8.53 2.03
CA ALA A 70 5.14 -7.82 2.36
C ALA A 70 4.85 -6.46 3.03
N SER A 71 3.84 -5.71 2.51
CA SER A 71 3.37 -4.48 3.14
C SER A 71 2.86 -4.70 4.57
N GLN A 72 2.15 -5.81 4.81
CA GLN A 72 1.73 -6.23 6.15
C GLN A 72 2.93 -6.53 7.04
N HIS A 73 3.94 -7.27 6.56
CA HIS A 73 5.17 -7.55 7.30
C HIS A 73 5.87 -6.24 7.73
N CYS A 74 5.97 -5.25 6.86
CA CYS A 74 6.48 -3.93 7.24
C CYS A 74 5.61 -3.26 8.33
N THR A 75 4.28 -3.41 8.27
CA THR A 75 3.38 -2.83 9.26
C THR A 75 3.51 -3.49 10.63
N THR A 76 3.76 -4.78 10.66
CA THR A 76 3.87 -5.60 11.88
C THR A 76 5.30 -5.69 12.43
N GLY A 77 6.25 -4.92 11.89
CA GLY A 77 7.62 -4.85 12.40
C GLY A 77 8.55 -5.96 11.92
N HIS A 78 8.24 -6.60 10.79
CA HIS A 78 9.03 -7.69 10.19
C HIS A 78 9.58 -7.31 8.79
N PRO A 79 10.34 -6.19 8.64
CA PRO A 79 10.78 -5.72 7.31
C PRO A 79 11.72 -6.71 6.61
N ALA A 80 12.53 -7.48 7.32
CA ALA A 80 13.38 -8.50 6.71
C ALA A 80 12.54 -9.60 6.02
N ALA A 81 11.49 -10.09 6.69
CA ALA A 81 10.57 -11.07 6.09
C ALA A 81 9.82 -10.52 4.86
N ALA A 82 9.60 -9.18 4.81
CA ALA A 82 9.07 -8.55 3.61
C ALA A 82 10.05 -8.65 2.45
N LEU A 83 11.33 -8.36 2.67
CA LEU A 83 12.38 -8.45 1.64
C LEU A 83 12.57 -9.88 1.14
N ASP A 84 12.67 -10.86 2.03
CA ASP A 84 12.79 -12.28 1.66
C ASP A 84 11.64 -12.73 0.74
N LEU A 85 10.41 -12.30 1.05
CA LEU A 85 9.24 -12.58 0.23
C LEU A 85 9.34 -11.93 -1.15
N LEU A 86 9.73 -10.65 -1.22
CA LEU A 86 9.84 -9.90 -2.47
C LEU A 86 10.95 -10.46 -3.38
N GLU A 87 12.10 -10.85 -2.83
CA GLU A 87 13.20 -11.50 -3.56
C GLU A 87 12.76 -12.85 -4.14
N SER A 88 12.04 -13.65 -3.36
CA SER A 88 11.50 -14.92 -3.84
C SER A 88 10.54 -14.72 -5.03
N ARG A 89 9.75 -13.64 -5.01
CA ARG A 89 8.82 -13.31 -6.10
C ARG A 89 9.54 -12.76 -7.34
N ALA A 90 10.55 -11.92 -7.16
CA ALA A 90 11.39 -11.45 -8.27
C ALA A 90 12.08 -12.61 -8.98
N ALA A 91 12.55 -13.62 -8.22
CA ALA A 91 13.12 -14.83 -8.80
C ALA A 91 12.07 -15.64 -9.60
N ALA A 92 10.83 -15.74 -9.14
CA ALA A 92 9.74 -16.42 -9.86
C ALA A 92 9.29 -15.64 -11.10
N ALA A 93 9.34 -14.30 -11.07
CA ALA A 93 8.91 -13.42 -12.14
C ALA A 93 9.83 -13.42 -13.38
N ARG A 94 11.00 -14.06 -13.32
CA ARG A 94 11.91 -14.17 -14.48
C ARG A 94 11.28 -14.83 -15.72
N HIS A 95 10.17 -15.53 -15.56
CA HIS A 95 9.45 -16.21 -16.64
C HIS A 95 8.14 -15.51 -17.03
N ALA A 96 7.66 -14.56 -16.25
CA ALA A 96 6.46 -13.77 -16.54
C ALA A 96 6.54 -12.47 -15.75
N ALA A 97 6.99 -11.41 -16.40
CA ALA A 97 7.09 -10.09 -15.77
C ALA A 97 5.69 -9.59 -15.35
N PRO A 98 5.53 -9.07 -14.12
CA PRO A 98 4.30 -8.43 -13.69
C PRO A 98 4.04 -7.15 -14.50
N SER A 99 2.81 -6.61 -14.41
CA SER A 99 2.50 -5.29 -14.96
C SER A 99 3.42 -4.22 -14.37
N THR A 100 3.60 -3.12 -15.07
CA THR A 100 4.45 -2.01 -14.60
C THR A 100 3.96 -1.43 -13.27
N GLN A 101 2.64 -1.37 -13.04
CA GLN A 101 2.08 -0.94 -11.74
C GLN A 101 2.39 -1.94 -10.62
N THR A 102 2.28 -3.24 -10.87
CA THR A 102 2.64 -4.25 -9.87
C THR A 102 4.14 -4.25 -9.62
N ALA A 103 4.98 -4.05 -10.64
CA ALA A 103 6.42 -3.86 -10.47
C ALA A 103 6.72 -2.62 -9.62
N ALA A 104 6.09 -1.48 -9.91
CA ALA A 104 6.23 -0.27 -9.10
C ALA A 104 5.80 -0.49 -7.64
N ALA A 105 4.71 -1.24 -7.41
CA ALA A 105 4.26 -1.57 -6.06
C ALA A 105 5.24 -2.49 -5.30
N LEU A 106 5.90 -3.44 -5.99
CA LEU A 106 6.96 -4.27 -5.41
C LEU A 106 8.14 -3.42 -4.95
N HIS A 107 8.64 -2.52 -5.81
CA HIS A 107 9.72 -1.59 -5.48
C HIS A 107 9.34 -0.65 -4.33
N LEU A 108 8.12 -0.12 -4.32
CA LEU A 108 7.62 0.75 -3.26
C LEU A 108 7.62 0.04 -1.89
N VAL A 109 7.20 -1.23 -1.84
CA VAL A 109 7.20 -2.01 -0.58
C VAL A 109 8.63 -2.40 -0.18
N ALA A 110 9.51 -2.70 -1.14
CA ALA A 110 10.94 -2.91 -0.87
C ALA A 110 11.59 -1.65 -0.26
N ALA A 111 11.33 -0.47 -0.85
CA ALA A 111 11.78 0.81 -0.30
C ALA A 111 11.31 1.02 1.14
N ARG A 112 10.05 0.70 1.43
CA ARG A 112 9.49 0.78 2.79
C ARG A 112 10.19 -0.16 3.76
N ALA A 113 10.51 -1.38 3.34
CA ALA A 113 11.23 -2.35 4.17
C ALA A 113 12.67 -1.89 4.45
N HIS A 114 13.39 -1.39 3.43
CA HIS A 114 14.73 -0.83 3.59
C HIS A 114 14.73 0.41 4.50
N ALA A 115 13.72 1.29 4.39
CA ALA A 115 13.57 2.43 5.30
C ALA A 115 13.40 1.97 6.76
N ALA A 116 12.62 0.92 7.01
CA ALA A 116 12.43 0.37 8.35
C ALA A 116 13.70 -0.29 8.92
N LEU A 117 14.62 -0.71 8.05
CA LEU A 117 15.95 -1.25 8.40
C LEU A 117 17.03 -0.16 8.42
N ASN A 118 16.68 1.12 8.22
CA ASN A 118 17.60 2.26 8.11
C ASN A 118 18.61 2.15 6.94
N ASP A 119 18.35 1.30 5.94
CA ASP A 119 19.13 1.25 4.70
C ASP A 119 18.63 2.33 3.72
N THR A 120 19.08 3.55 3.97
CA THR A 120 18.70 4.72 3.18
C THR A 120 19.09 4.61 1.70
N THR A 121 20.27 4.05 1.42
CA THR A 121 20.80 3.98 0.05
C THR A 121 19.92 3.08 -0.82
N THR A 122 19.67 1.88 -0.37
CA THR A 122 18.80 0.93 -1.10
C THR A 122 17.36 1.43 -1.16
N CYS A 123 16.85 2.01 -0.06
CA CYS A 123 15.51 2.62 -0.04
C CYS A 123 15.33 3.66 -1.15
N LEU A 124 16.25 4.60 -1.29
CA LEU A 124 16.15 5.65 -2.32
C LEU A 124 16.26 5.10 -3.74
N ARG A 125 17.09 4.07 -3.96
CA ARG A 125 17.15 3.37 -5.24
C ARG A 125 15.82 2.71 -5.57
N GLU A 126 15.25 1.96 -4.65
CA GLU A 126 13.95 1.29 -4.84
C GLU A 126 12.81 2.30 -5.10
N LEU A 127 12.84 3.49 -4.47
CA LEU A 127 11.88 4.57 -4.81
C LEU A 127 12.07 5.07 -6.25
N GLY A 128 13.32 5.23 -6.72
CA GLY A 128 13.61 5.59 -8.11
C GLY A 128 13.12 4.53 -9.10
N ASP A 129 13.32 3.25 -8.78
CA ASP A 129 12.87 2.13 -9.60
C ASP A 129 11.33 2.06 -9.64
N ALA A 130 10.63 2.37 -8.52
CA ALA A 130 9.16 2.47 -8.49
C ALA A 130 8.64 3.59 -9.39
N CYS A 131 9.26 4.77 -9.36
CA CYS A 131 8.91 5.89 -10.26
C CYS A 131 9.11 5.49 -11.73
N SER A 132 10.28 4.97 -12.07
CA SER A 132 10.61 4.56 -13.43
C SER A 132 9.67 3.48 -13.98
N ALA A 133 9.29 2.50 -13.15
CA ALA A 133 8.33 1.47 -13.52
C ALA A 133 6.94 2.06 -13.80
N LEU A 134 6.51 3.07 -13.03
CA LEU A 134 5.21 3.70 -13.23
C LEU A 134 5.18 4.59 -14.49
N GLU A 135 6.27 5.34 -14.76
CA GLU A 135 6.40 6.21 -15.94
C GLU A 135 6.42 5.43 -17.24
N THR A 136 7.01 4.23 -17.26
CA THR A 136 7.10 3.36 -18.44
C THR A 136 5.79 2.63 -18.74
N SER A 137 4.75 2.82 -17.93
CA SER A 137 3.47 2.13 -18.08
C SER A 137 2.73 2.59 -19.34
N THR A 138 2.66 1.70 -20.33
CA THR A 138 1.87 1.89 -21.57
C THR A 138 0.48 1.24 -21.47
N GLN A 139 0.20 0.50 -20.40
CA GLN A 139 -1.07 -0.20 -20.22
C GLN A 139 -2.12 0.68 -19.54
N PRO A 140 -3.40 0.58 -19.94
CA PRO A 140 -4.48 1.25 -19.21
C PRO A 140 -4.50 0.79 -17.75
N MET A 141 -4.45 1.74 -16.81
CA MET A 141 -4.46 1.48 -15.34
C MET A 141 -5.62 0.58 -14.91
N ALA A 142 -6.76 0.65 -15.58
CA ALA A 142 -7.96 -0.14 -15.27
C ALA A 142 -7.79 -1.67 -15.37
N ARG A 143 -6.67 -2.16 -15.90
CA ARG A 143 -6.40 -3.60 -16.05
C ARG A 143 -5.41 -4.17 -15.04
N SER A 144 -4.76 -3.33 -14.24
CA SER A 144 -3.82 -3.77 -13.21
C SER A 144 -4.50 -3.94 -11.86
N LEU A 145 -4.13 -5.00 -11.13
CA LEU A 145 -4.55 -5.17 -9.72
C LEU A 145 -3.97 -4.05 -8.84
N ALA A 146 -2.82 -3.51 -9.21
CA ALA A 146 -2.18 -2.37 -8.54
C ALA A 146 -2.64 -1.00 -9.10
N SER A 147 -3.83 -0.92 -9.71
CA SER A 147 -4.40 0.32 -10.26
C SER A 147 -4.53 1.48 -9.25
N TRP A 148 -4.48 1.17 -7.94
CA TRP A 148 -4.42 2.16 -6.88
C TRP A 148 -3.12 2.98 -6.88
N LEU A 149 -2.03 2.45 -7.46
CA LEU A 149 -0.74 3.11 -7.52
C LEU A 149 -0.70 4.07 -8.72
N THR A 150 -1.11 5.29 -8.46
CA THR A 150 -1.01 6.44 -9.37
C THR A 150 0.23 7.26 -9.03
N THR A 151 0.59 8.24 -9.87
CA THR A 151 1.67 9.19 -9.54
C THR A 151 1.40 9.88 -8.20
N SER A 152 0.18 10.40 -7.97
CA SER A 152 -0.17 11.05 -6.69
C SER A 152 -0.06 10.10 -5.50
N SER A 153 -0.52 8.84 -5.62
CA SER A 153 -0.39 7.88 -4.51
C SER A 153 1.07 7.48 -4.28
N LEU A 154 1.89 7.37 -5.32
CA LEU A 154 3.33 7.11 -5.19
C LEU A 154 4.04 8.27 -4.47
N GLU A 155 3.73 9.51 -4.79
CA GLU A 155 4.26 10.70 -4.11
C GLU A 155 3.92 10.69 -2.61
N ILE A 156 2.67 10.40 -2.24
CA ILE A 156 2.25 10.33 -0.83
C ILE A 156 2.97 9.20 -0.08
N GLU A 157 3.08 8.01 -0.71
CA GLU A 157 3.78 6.87 -0.11
C GLU A 157 5.29 7.13 0.00
N THR A 158 5.89 7.84 -0.98
CA THR A 158 7.27 8.31 -0.90
C THR A 158 7.45 9.25 0.28
N GLY A 159 6.54 10.21 0.46
CA GLY A 159 6.53 11.09 1.64
C GLY A 159 6.46 10.32 2.96
N ARG A 160 5.60 9.30 3.04
CA ARG A 160 5.53 8.42 4.22
C ARG A 160 6.85 7.68 4.50
N ILE A 161 7.51 7.19 3.46
CA ILE A 161 8.80 6.49 3.57
C ILE A 161 9.89 7.47 4.03
N LEU A 162 9.91 8.68 3.47
CA LEU A 162 10.86 9.73 3.88
C LEU A 162 10.65 10.17 5.33
N LEU A 163 9.40 10.15 5.83
CA LEU A 163 9.13 10.36 7.26
C LEU A 163 9.76 9.27 8.14
N ALA A 164 9.74 8.02 7.69
CA ALA A 164 10.39 6.93 8.42
C ALA A 164 11.92 7.07 8.46
N LEU A 165 12.52 7.69 7.41
CA LEU A 165 13.95 8.02 7.33
C LEU A 165 14.34 9.33 8.02
N ASP A 166 13.44 9.94 8.80
CA ASP A 166 13.64 11.24 9.46
C ASP A 166 13.96 12.40 8.50
N ARG A 167 13.29 12.43 7.33
CA ARG A 167 13.43 13.46 6.30
C ARG A 167 12.13 14.26 6.09
N PRO A 168 11.58 14.93 7.13
CA PRO A 168 10.24 15.50 7.06
C PRO A 168 10.09 16.63 6.03
N ARG A 169 11.13 17.44 5.80
CA ARG A 169 11.09 18.50 4.78
C ARG A 169 10.99 17.93 3.36
N GLN A 170 11.64 16.79 3.09
CA GLN A 170 11.51 16.11 1.81
C GLN A 170 10.14 15.45 1.70
N ALA A 171 9.64 14.85 2.78
CA ALA A 171 8.31 14.27 2.82
C ALA A 171 7.21 15.28 2.48
N CYS A 172 7.25 16.49 3.06
CA CYS A 172 6.31 17.56 2.72
C CYS A 172 6.33 17.88 1.22
N ARG A 173 7.52 18.03 0.60
CA ARG A 173 7.61 18.34 -0.83
C ARG A 173 6.90 17.32 -1.72
N HIS A 174 7.06 16.04 -1.42
CA HIS A 174 6.38 14.96 -2.16
C HIS A 174 4.87 14.98 -1.92
N ILE A 175 4.45 15.13 -0.68
CA ILE A 175 3.03 15.13 -0.31
C ILE A 175 2.31 16.37 -0.87
N ASP A 176 2.93 17.55 -0.81
CA ASP A 176 2.33 18.81 -1.25
C ASP A 176 2.17 18.90 -2.78
N THR A 177 2.91 18.10 -3.55
CA THR A 177 2.74 17.99 -5.00
C THR A 177 1.63 17.04 -5.41
N SER A 178 1.08 16.27 -4.46
CA SER A 178 0.05 15.27 -4.72
C SER A 178 -1.37 15.83 -4.51
N ASP A 179 -2.35 15.30 -5.26
CA ASP A 179 -3.77 15.57 -5.00
C ASP A 179 -4.38 14.43 -4.17
N ILE A 180 -4.33 14.59 -2.83
CA ILE A 180 -4.90 13.62 -1.89
C ILE A 180 -6.42 13.49 -2.08
N SER A 181 -7.13 14.58 -2.41
CA SER A 181 -8.58 14.53 -2.63
C SER A 181 -8.93 13.75 -3.90
N ASP A 182 -8.13 13.88 -4.96
CA ASP A 182 -8.33 13.09 -6.18
C ASP A 182 -8.09 11.59 -5.90
N VAL A 183 -7.04 11.26 -5.17
CA VAL A 183 -6.81 9.89 -4.73
C VAL A 183 -7.99 9.38 -3.90
N GLY A 184 -8.56 10.20 -3.02
CA GLY A 184 -9.75 9.87 -2.23
C GLY A 184 -10.99 9.59 -3.09
N ARG A 185 -11.20 10.36 -4.15
CA ARG A 185 -12.30 10.13 -5.11
C ARG A 185 -12.18 8.76 -5.80
N HIS A 186 -10.97 8.29 -6.06
CA HIS A 186 -10.71 7.01 -6.73
C HIS A 186 -10.65 5.81 -5.77
N LEU A 187 -10.04 5.98 -4.58
CA LEU A 187 -9.75 4.90 -3.63
C LEU A 187 -10.67 4.90 -2.39
N GLY A 188 -11.52 5.91 -2.27
CA GLY A 188 -12.49 6.06 -1.19
C GLY A 188 -11.95 6.75 0.06
N ALA A 189 -12.88 7.18 0.92
CA ALA A 189 -12.63 7.99 2.12
C ALA A 189 -11.64 7.34 3.10
N ARG A 190 -11.62 5.99 3.21
CA ARG A 190 -10.63 5.28 4.03
C ARG A 190 -9.20 5.59 3.62
N GLN A 191 -8.88 5.53 2.32
CA GLN A 191 -7.53 5.78 1.86
C GLN A 191 -7.16 7.26 1.96
N GLU A 192 -8.12 8.14 1.68
CA GLU A 192 -7.94 9.57 1.89
C GLU A 192 -7.63 9.89 3.36
N CYS A 193 -8.39 9.33 4.31
CA CYS A 193 -8.12 9.46 5.75
C CYS A 193 -6.65 9.12 6.07
N ILE A 194 -6.20 7.93 5.64
CA ILE A 194 -4.83 7.47 5.91
C ILE A 194 -3.80 8.43 5.32
N TYR A 195 -3.97 8.87 4.08
CA TYR A 195 -3.04 9.78 3.40
C TYR A 195 -3.02 11.18 4.03
N ARG A 196 -4.18 11.68 4.46
CA ARG A 196 -4.27 12.92 5.23
C ARG A 196 -3.50 12.83 6.55
N THR A 197 -3.50 11.66 7.22
CA THR A 197 -2.71 11.49 8.45
C THR A 197 -1.20 11.53 8.16
N TYR A 198 -0.73 11.06 6.99
CA TYR A 198 0.69 11.18 6.61
C TYR A 198 1.06 12.64 6.33
N ALA A 199 0.22 13.37 5.63
CA ALA A 199 0.40 14.80 5.40
C ALA A 199 0.48 15.58 6.72
N ALA A 200 -0.49 15.37 7.61
CA ALA A 200 -0.48 15.99 8.94
C ALA A 200 0.81 15.68 9.72
N GLN A 201 1.27 14.43 9.72
CA GLN A 201 2.52 14.04 10.39
C GLN A 201 3.75 14.72 9.78
N ALA A 202 3.81 14.86 8.45
CA ALA A 202 4.91 15.54 7.78
C ALA A 202 4.98 17.03 8.20
N HIS A 203 3.85 17.72 8.16
CA HIS A 203 3.76 19.14 8.54
C HIS A 203 4.01 19.36 10.05
N LEU A 204 3.55 18.46 10.93
CA LEU A 204 3.89 18.51 12.36
C LEU A 204 5.40 18.48 12.58
N ARG A 205 6.12 17.60 11.85
CA ARG A 205 7.57 17.40 12.03
C ARG A 205 8.41 18.56 11.49
N VAL A 206 7.86 19.40 10.62
CA VAL A 206 8.52 20.65 10.15
C VAL A 206 8.02 21.89 10.88
N GLY A 207 7.10 21.74 11.84
CA GLY A 207 6.56 22.85 12.65
C GLY A 207 5.40 23.59 12.00
N ASN A 208 4.85 23.14 10.89
CA ASN A 208 3.71 23.75 10.20
C ASN A 208 2.39 23.28 10.83
N LEU A 209 2.13 23.73 12.06
CA LEU A 209 1.01 23.24 12.86
C LEU A 209 -0.36 23.50 12.22
N ASP A 210 -0.58 24.68 11.63
CA ASP A 210 -1.87 25.03 11.03
C ASP A 210 -2.23 24.09 9.87
N VAL A 211 -1.28 23.83 8.97
CA VAL A 211 -1.47 22.89 7.86
C VAL A 211 -1.67 21.46 8.37
N ALA A 212 -0.93 21.07 9.40
CA ALA A 212 -1.09 19.76 10.02
C ALA A 212 -2.50 19.56 10.61
N ILE A 213 -3.03 20.57 11.29
CA ILE A 213 -4.38 20.54 11.87
C ILE A 213 -5.46 20.53 10.78
N GLU A 214 -5.26 21.29 9.69
CA GLU A 214 -6.17 21.24 8.54
C GLU A 214 -6.28 19.81 7.96
N HIS A 215 -5.14 19.16 7.70
CA HIS A 215 -5.13 17.78 7.26
C HIS A 215 -5.76 16.83 8.29
N ALA A 216 -5.53 17.05 9.59
CA ALA A 216 -6.11 16.25 10.65
C ALA A 216 -7.65 16.34 10.70
N HIS A 217 -8.22 17.55 10.51
CA HIS A 217 -9.67 17.73 10.42
C HIS A 217 -10.25 16.99 9.21
N ARG A 218 -9.65 17.15 8.04
CA ARG A 218 -10.09 16.43 6.83
C ARG A 218 -9.97 14.92 6.97
N ALA A 219 -8.91 14.42 7.64
CA ALA A 219 -8.77 13.00 7.95
C ALA A 219 -9.89 12.52 8.88
N GLN A 220 -10.30 13.33 9.87
CA GLN A 220 -11.41 12.99 10.75
C GLN A 220 -12.73 12.93 9.99
N ASP A 221 -13.01 13.92 9.13
CA ASP A 221 -14.24 13.94 8.32
C ASP A 221 -14.32 12.68 7.40
N CYS A 222 -13.18 12.25 6.84
CA CYS A 222 -13.13 10.99 6.09
C CYS A 222 -13.33 9.75 6.96
N LEU A 223 -12.79 9.74 8.19
CA LEU A 223 -12.95 8.63 9.13
C LEU A 223 -14.40 8.47 9.57
N ASP A 224 -15.11 9.58 9.79
CA ASP A 224 -16.52 9.59 10.20
C ASP A 224 -17.44 8.95 9.12
N ALA A 225 -16.98 8.88 7.87
CA ALA A 225 -17.70 8.31 6.74
C ALA A 225 -17.43 6.81 6.50
N VAL A 226 -16.53 6.17 7.26
CA VAL A 226 -16.10 4.78 7.00
C VAL A 226 -15.89 4.00 8.30
N VAL A 227 -16.05 2.68 8.19
CA VAL A 227 -15.63 1.74 9.25
C VAL A 227 -14.34 1.07 8.78
N SER A 228 -13.20 1.39 9.40
CA SER A 228 -11.88 0.82 9.08
C SER A 228 -10.97 0.91 10.31
N PHE A 229 -10.51 -0.25 10.78
CA PHE A 229 -9.54 -0.30 11.87
C PHE A 229 -8.23 0.39 11.49
N ARG A 230 -7.76 0.22 10.24
CA ARG A 230 -6.52 0.85 9.77
C ARG A 230 -6.60 2.37 9.75
N ALA A 231 -7.70 2.93 9.28
CA ALA A 231 -7.91 4.38 9.28
C ALA A 231 -7.99 4.92 10.70
N ALA A 232 -8.76 4.25 11.58
CA ALA A 232 -8.87 4.60 12.99
C ALA A 232 -7.51 4.53 13.72
N ALA A 233 -6.73 3.46 13.50
CA ALA A 233 -5.39 3.32 14.08
C ALA A 233 -4.41 4.40 13.58
N SER A 234 -4.52 4.81 12.30
CA SER A 234 -3.72 5.90 11.74
C SER A 234 -4.07 7.24 12.37
N MET A 235 -5.36 7.52 12.54
CA MET A 235 -5.87 8.73 13.20
C MET A 235 -5.46 8.76 14.67
N GLU A 236 -5.57 7.66 15.39
CA GLU A 236 -5.17 7.60 16.80
C GLU A 236 -3.67 7.88 17.00
N ARG A 237 -2.83 7.39 16.08
CA ARG A 237 -1.40 7.73 16.07
C ARG A 237 -1.18 9.23 15.84
N LEU A 238 -1.92 9.82 14.89
CA LEU A 238 -1.86 11.25 14.62
C LEU A 238 -2.30 12.06 15.84
N ARG A 239 -3.39 11.69 16.51
CA ARG A 239 -3.87 12.34 17.75
C ARG A 239 -2.81 12.32 18.85
N ARG A 240 -2.13 11.19 19.05
CA ARG A 240 -1.00 11.12 20.01
C ARG A 240 0.13 12.08 19.63
N ASN A 241 0.46 12.20 18.35
CA ASN A 241 1.49 13.14 17.91
C ASN A 241 1.05 14.61 18.12
N ILE A 242 -0.20 14.95 17.83
CA ILE A 242 -0.75 16.29 18.05
C ILE A 242 -0.82 16.62 19.54
N SER A 243 -0.98 15.65 20.43
CA SER A 243 -1.08 15.89 21.88
C SER A 243 0.19 16.52 22.47
N SER A 244 1.36 16.33 21.85
CA SER A 244 2.58 17.06 22.24
C SER A 244 2.53 18.57 21.97
N PHE A 245 1.56 19.02 21.16
CA PHE A 245 1.29 20.43 20.85
C PHE A 245 0.01 20.97 21.54
N ALA A 246 -0.48 20.28 22.57
CA ALA A 246 -1.75 20.63 23.27
C ALA A 246 -1.74 22.04 23.93
N GLY A 247 -0.58 22.70 24.00
CA GLY A 247 -0.46 24.09 24.44
C GLY A 247 -1.11 25.12 23.48
N THR A 248 -1.32 24.75 22.21
CA THR A 248 -1.91 25.64 21.21
C THR A 248 -3.44 25.53 21.18
N PRO A 249 -4.17 26.64 20.87
CA PRO A 249 -5.65 26.61 20.79
C PRO A 249 -6.14 25.60 19.73
N GLN A 250 -5.52 25.59 18.54
CA GLN A 250 -5.90 24.73 17.42
C GLN A 250 -5.78 23.24 17.77
N SER A 251 -4.67 22.83 18.40
CA SER A 251 -4.46 21.44 18.82
C SER A 251 -5.48 21.03 19.89
N ARG A 252 -5.78 21.92 20.83
CA ARG A 252 -6.80 21.66 21.87
C ARG A 252 -8.19 21.50 21.28
N GLU A 253 -8.55 22.32 20.30
CA GLU A 253 -9.84 22.22 19.62
C GLU A 253 -9.96 20.88 18.88
N PHE A 254 -8.95 20.53 18.07
CA PHE A 254 -8.92 19.23 17.37
C PHE A 254 -9.02 18.03 18.34
N LEU A 255 -8.27 18.05 19.42
CA LEU A 255 -8.24 16.94 20.39
C LEU A 255 -9.57 16.78 21.17
N ARG A 256 -10.33 17.88 21.37
CA ARG A 256 -11.66 17.85 22.00
C ARG A 256 -12.74 17.26 21.08
N ARG A 257 -12.58 17.38 19.78
CA ARG A 257 -13.49 16.83 18.77
C ARG A 257 -13.33 15.29 18.74
N ARG A 258 -13.83 14.62 19.74
CA ARG A 258 -14.00 13.16 19.73
C ARG A 258 -15.33 12.83 19.09
N ALA A 259 -15.31 11.85 18.18
CA ALA A 259 -16.51 11.19 17.70
C ALA A 259 -17.23 10.47 18.86
#